data_950889625b1781c37fb536b2aedfd6ed
#
_entry.id   950889625b1781c37fb536b2aedfd6ed
#
_cell.length_a   1.000
_cell.length_b   1.000
_cell.length_c   1.000
_cell.angle_alpha   90.00
_cell.angle_beta   90.00
_cell.angle_gamma   90.00
#
_symmetry.space_group_name_H-M   'P 1'
#
loop_
_entity.id
_entity.type
_entity.pdbx_description
1 polymer ?
#
loop_
_entity_poly.entity_id
_entity_poly.type
_entity_poly.pdbx_seq_one_letter_code
_entity_poly.pdbx_strand_id
1 'polypeptide(L)'
;TDYRFLQVFYPTRGILEWYSKETGKRQPLPGADDPQYVQTDGVWSHDGKWIVFARATARNPREEGKAPANFANDPNETTLHYDLYRIPFNGGKGGKPQRIVGASEDGMSNNFPKVSPDGRWIVFVKNKNGQLMRPDSKLYIVPFNGGEARPLRSNQPIMNSWHSWSPNGRWLVFSSKARSPYTQMYLTHIDAEGNASPAIIIDNATASNRAVNLPEFANVEDNPIEDITIPAIDLYRLMDKAMNLQEDQHYGEALEIWQKAVKIDPNDARIHNDLAANLYYQGDVPEAIQHLREALRINPSLVESHYNLGAYLVQQGHADQAIPELEKTLELNPHFPSGEDTLAGAYGALGQDAESVDHWRKALVQAPDSVIARIGEARILSSSHEDAVRDGNAALTLAEQANEMTKNADPSVLDTLGAAYAETGKFPEALDAANRALTIAESKGDQAMAEGIRFRIRLYEADKPFRNR
;
A
#
# COMPACT_ATOMS: atom_id res chain seq x y z
N THR A 1 -9.01 -5.46 12.33
CA THR A 1 -7.88 -6.06 11.58
C THR A 1 -7.73 -5.25 10.32
N ASP A 2 -6.58 -4.61 10.15
CA ASP A 2 -6.31 -3.78 8.99
C ASP A 2 -5.89 -4.69 7.81
N TYR A 3 -6.77 -4.81 6.81
CA TYR A 3 -6.54 -5.62 5.63
C TYR A 3 -5.83 -4.87 4.50
N ARG A 4 -5.42 -3.63 4.68
CA ARG A 4 -4.82 -2.76 3.65
C ARG A 4 -3.57 -3.35 2.98
N PHE A 5 -2.92 -4.33 3.61
CA PHE A 5 -1.72 -4.98 3.09
C PHE A 5 -1.96 -6.42 2.57
N LEU A 6 -3.21 -6.82 2.35
CA LEU A 6 -3.51 -8.11 1.74
C LEU A 6 -3.42 -7.98 0.21
N GLN A 7 -2.38 -8.59 -0.36
CA GLN A 7 -2.35 -8.83 -1.79
C GLN A 7 -3.30 -9.99 -2.11
N VAL A 8 -4.35 -9.71 -2.86
CA VAL A 8 -5.29 -10.71 -3.35
C VAL A 8 -4.98 -10.98 -4.80
N PHE A 9 -4.57 -12.20 -5.13
CA PHE A 9 -4.29 -12.62 -6.49
C PHE A 9 -5.55 -13.25 -7.10
N TYR A 10 -5.95 -12.74 -8.26
CA TYR A 10 -7.03 -13.31 -9.07
C TYR A 10 -6.49 -13.61 -10.46
N PRO A 11 -5.84 -14.74 -10.67
CA PRO A 11 -5.61 -15.18 -12.04
C PRO A 11 -6.99 -15.44 -12.67
N THR A 12 -7.34 -14.64 -13.64
CA THR A 12 -8.64 -14.76 -14.34
C THR A 12 -8.53 -15.48 -15.67
N ARG A 13 -7.30 -15.65 -16.15
CA ARG A 13 -6.91 -16.43 -17.33
C ARG A 13 -5.54 -17.03 -17.09
N GLY A 14 -5.31 -18.23 -17.57
CA GLY A 14 -4.02 -18.89 -17.46
C GLY A 14 -4.07 -20.33 -17.94
N ILE A 15 -2.98 -20.81 -18.48
CA ILE A 15 -2.77 -22.22 -18.88
C ILE A 15 -1.55 -22.76 -18.12
N LEU A 16 -1.45 -24.07 -18.02
CA LEU A 16 -0.22 -24.70 -17.52
C LEU A 16 0.77 -24.88 -18.68
N GLU A 17 1.98 -24.40 -18.45
CA GLU A 17 3.14 -24.64 -19.30
C GLU A 17 4.18 -25.45 -18.55
N TRP A 18 4.94 -26.25 -19.27
CA TRP A 18 6.09 -26.94 -18.74
C TRP A 18 7.36 -26.56 -19.50
N TYR A 19 8.48 -26.57 -18.81
CA TYR A 19 9.79 -26.25 -19.36
C TYR A 19 10.66 -27.48 -19.42
N SER A 20 11.22 -27.78 -20.60
CA SER A 20 12.20 -28.85 -20.79
C SER A 20 13.61 -28.29 -20.63
N LYS A 21 14.35 -28.80 -19.64
CA LYS A 21 15.79 -28.47 -19.49
C LYS A 21 16.65 -28.95 -20.67
N GLU A 22 16.28 -30.05 -21.32
CA GLU A 22 17.00 -30.60 -22.43
C GLU A 22 16.89 -29.73 -23.69
N THR A 23 15.69 -29.22 -23.96
CA THR A 23 15.43 -28.46 -25.19
C THR A 23 15.44 -26.94 -24.97
N GLY A 24 15.43 -26.47 -23.71
CA GLY A 24 15.31 -25.05 -23.36
C GLY A 24 13.96 -24.43 -23.74
N LYS A 25 12.94 -25.22 -24.05
CA LYS A 25 11.64 -24.75 -24.55
C LYS A 25 10.56 -24.84 -23.50
N ARG A 26 9.67 -23.82 -23.52
CA ARG A 26 8.36 -23.84 -22.83
C ARG A 26 7.30 -24.34 -23.79
N GLN A 27 6.37 -25.14 -23.28
CA GLN A 27 5.29 -25.72 -24.07
C GLN A 27 4.02 -25.81 -23.21
N PRO A 28 2.82 -25.52 -23.78
CA PRO A 28 1.58 -25.79 -23.10
C PRO A 28 1.45 -27.28 -22.75
N LEU A 29 0.78 -27.56 -21.62
CA LEU A 29 0.44 -28.93 -21.24
C LEU A 29 -0.94 -29.29 -21.79
N PRO A 30 -1.04 -30.16 -22.84
CA PRO A 30 -2.32 -30.52 -23.44
C PRO A 30 -3.33 -31.06 -22.41
N GLY A 31 -4.54 -30.48 -22.40
CA GLY A 31 -5.59 -30.76 -21.41
C GLY A 31 -5.58 -29.81 -20.21
N ALA A 32 -4.49 -29.06 -20.02
CA ALA A 32 -4.45 -27.95 -19.06
C ALA A 32 -4.07 -26.63 -19.78
N ASP A 33 -4.44 -26.50 -21.03
CA ASP A 33 -4.18 -25.38 -21.95
C ASP A 33 -5.46 -24.77 -22.54
N ASP A 34 -6.64 -25.14 -22.05
CA ASP A 34 -7.93 -24.65 -22.51
C ASP A 34 -8.18 -23.20 -22.01
N PRO A 35 -8.29 -22.22 -22.91
CA PRO A 35 -8.47 -20.80 -22.55
C PRO A 35 -9.87 -20.47 -21.95
N GLN A 36 -10.82 -21.39 -21.96
CA GLN A 36 -12.09 -21.24 -21.25
C GLN A 36 -11.95 -21.32 -19.74
N TYR A 37 -10.78 -21.75 -19.28
CA TYR A 37 -10.47 -21.88 -17.87
C TYR A 37 -9.26 -21.04 -17.49
N VAL A 38 -9.18 -20.71 -16.21
CA VAL A 38 -7.92 -20.34 -15.58
C VAL A 38 -7.37 -21.58 -14.87
N GLN A 39 -6.12 -21.90 -15.13
CA GLN A 39 -5.40 -23.06 -14.63
C GLN A 39 -4.10 -22.56 -14.02
N THR A 40 -3.87 -22.85 -12.73
CA THR A 40 -2.80 -22.25 -11.94
C THR A 40 -2.31 -23.20 -10.86
N ASP A 41 -1.26 -22.82 -10.14
CA ASP A 41 -0.70 -23.53 -8.99
C ASP A 41 -0.29 -24.99 -9.29
N GLY A 42 0.23 -25.23 -10.48
CA GLY A 42 0.65 -26.57 -10.90
C GLY A 42 1.82 -27.11 -10.06
N VAL A 43 1.65 -28.27 -9.44
CA VAL A 43 2.67 -28.97 -8.67
C VAL A 43 2.82 -30.43 -9.11
N TRP A 44 4.04 -30.91 -9.11
CA TRP A 44 4.34 -32.30 -9.48
C TRP A 44 3.94 -33.26 -8.37
N SER A 45 3.46 -34.46 -8.76
CA SER A 45 3.49 -35.60 -7.86
C SER A 45 4.94 -36.06 -7.64
N HIS A 46 5.21 -36.70 -6.53
CA HIS A 46 6.55 -37.16 -6.17
C HIS A 46 7.18 -38.08 -7.25
N ASP A 47 6.37 -38.93 -7.88
CA ASP A 47 6.80 -39.85 -8.93
C ASP A 47 6.95 -39.20 -10.33
N GLY A 48 6.68 -37.88 -10.45
CA GLY A 48 6.76 -37.12 -11.69
C GLY A 48 5.72 -37.49 -12.76
N LYS A 49 4.74 -38.31 -12.43
CA LYS A 49 3.76 -38.78 -13.43
C LYS A 49 2.53 -37.87 -13.56
N TRP A 50 2.23 -37.11 -12.51
CA TRP A 50 1.05 -36.27 -12.44
C TRP A 50 1.41 -34.83 -12.10
N ILE A 51 0.57 -33.91 -12.56
CA ILE A 51 0.55 -32.54 -12.11
C ILE A 51 -0.80 -32.27 -11.43
N VAL A 52 -0.78 -31.80 -10.20
CA VAL A 52 -1.94 -31.33 -9.47
C VAL A 52 -2.03 -29.81 -9.62
N PHE A 53 -3.21 -29.27 -9.89
CA PHE A 53 -3.38 -27.85 -10.15
C PHE A 53 -4.79 -27.35 -9.79
N ALA A 54 -4.94 -26.06 -9.62
CA ALA A 54 -6.21 -25.39 -9.40
C ALA A 54 -6.81 -24.94 -10.75
N ARG A 55 -8.12 -25.13 -10.94
CA ARG A 55 -8.84 -24.76 -12.15
C ARG A 55 -10.16 -24.11 -11.81
N ALA A 56 -10.49 -22.99 -12.48
CA ALA A 56 -11.79 -22.35 -12.45
C ALA A 56 -12.22 -21.93 -13.84
N THR A 57 -13.50 -21.64 -14.06
CA THR A 57 -13.96 -21.03 -15.31
C THR A 57 -13.38 -19.62 -15.44
N ALA A 58 -12.76 -19.32 -16.59
CA ALA A 58 -12.19 -18.00 -16.86
C ALA A 58 -13.28 -16.91 -16.84
N ARG A 59 -13.01 -15.79 -16.19
CA ARG A 59 -13.90 -14.64 -16.10
C ARG A 59 -13.16 -13.34 -16.38
N ASN A 60 -13.87 -12.30 -16.74
CA ASN A 60 -13.28 -10.96 -16.76
C ASN A 60 -13.13 -10.43 -15.33
N PRO A 61 -11.97 -9.85 -14.96
CA PRO A 61 -11.74 -9.33 -13.62
C PRO A 61 -12.57 -8.10 -13.29
N ARG A 62 -13.11 -7.44 -14.32
CA ARG A 62 -13.99 -6.27 -14.18
C ARG A 62 -15.27 -6.52 -14.96
N GLU A 63 -16.39 -6.58 -14.26
CA GLU A 63 -17.69 -6.45 -14.90
C GLU A 63 -17.90 -4.96 -15.21
N GLU A 64 -18.24 -4.66 -16.47
CA GLU A 64 -18.50 -3.30 -16.94
C GLU A 64 -19.61 -2.65 -16.08
N GLY A 65 -19.34 -1.48 -15.51
CA GLY A 65 -20.29 -0.74 -14.68
C GLY A 65 -20.28 -1.04 -13.17
N LYS A 66 -19.45 -1.99 -12.70
CA LYS A 66 -19.28 -2.21 -11.24
C LYS A 66 -18.05 -1.49 -10.68
N ALA A 67 -18.22 -0.92 -9.50
CA ALA A 67 -17.08 -0.41 -8.73
C ALA A 67 -16.10 -1.56 -8.42
N PRO A 68 -14.78 -1.32 -8.46
CA PRO A 68 -13.79 -2.33 -8.08
C PRO A 68 -13.95 -2.72 -6.61
N ALA A 69 -13.70 -3.99 -6.30
CA ALA A 69 -13.62 -4.44 -4.92
C ALA A 69 -12.43 -3.77 -4.20
N ASN A 70 -12.67 -3.25 -3.00
CA ASN A 70 -11.66 -2.56 -2.21
C ASN A 70 -10.93 -3.47 -1.21
N PHE A 71 -11.52 -4.61 -0.86
CA PHE A 71 -10.96 -5.56 0.11
C PHE A 71 -11.46 -6.99 -0.17
N ALA A 72 -10.82 -7.96 0.44
CA ALA A 72 -11.21 -9.35 0.35
C ALA A 72 -12.59 -9.59 0.97
N ASN A 73 -13.47 -10.29 0.25
CA ASN A 73 -14.89 -10.50 0.57
C ASN A 73 -15.77 -9.24 0.45
N ASP A 74 -15.35 -8.23 -0.33
CA ASP A 74 -16.18 -7.12 -0.75
C ASP A 74 -17.37 -7.64 -1.57
N PRO A 75 -18.60 -7.11 -1.40
CA PRO A 75 -19.76 -7.49 -2.20
C PRO A 75 -19.58 -7.32 -3.73
N ASN A 76 -18.67 -6.41 -4.14
CA ASN A 76 -18.34 -6.19 -5.55
C ASN A 76 -17.22 -7.11 -6.06
N GLU A 77 -16.72 -8.02 -5.23
CA GLU A 77 -15.65 -8.91 -5.61
C GLU A 77 -16.13 -9.93 -6.67
N THR A 78 -15.33 -10.10 -7.74
CA THR A 78 -15.60 -11.14 -8.74
C THR A 78 -15.53 -12.53 -8.09
N THR A 79 -16.61 -13.28 -8.16
CA THR A 79 -16.64 -14.64 -7.63
C THR A 79 -15.88 -15.59 -8.54
N LEU A 80 -14.85 -16.24 -7.99
CA LEU A 80 -14.01 -17.19 -8.68
C LEU A 80 -13.68 -18.36 -7.74
N HIS A 81 -14.32 -19.50 -7.98
CA HIS A 81 -14.11 -20.73 -7.21
C HIS A 81 -13.20 -21.67 -8.00
N TYR A 82 -12.10 -22.04 -7.39
CA TYR A 82 -11.17 -23.01 -7.94
C TYR A 82 -11.48 -24.39 -7.42
N ASP A 83 -11.42 -25.37 -8.30
CA ASP A 83 -11.43 -26.80 -7.99
C ASP A 83 -10.04 -27.39 -8.20
N LEU A 84 -9.66 -28.38 -7.41
CA LEU A 84 -8.42 -29.09 -7.65
C LEU A 84 -8.60 -30.22 -8.67
N TYR A 85 -7.66 -30.26 -9.59
CA TYR A 85 -7.53 -31.29 -10.62
C TYR A 85 -6.15 -31.90 -10.58
N ARG A 86 -6.04 -33.10 -11.14
CA ARG A 86 -4.77 -33.70 -11.51
C ARG A 86 -4.81 -34.11 -12.98
N ILE A 87 -3.67 -34.02 -13.63
CA ILE A 87 -3.49 -34.39 -15.03
C ILE A 87 -2.24 -35.24 -15.19
N PRO A 88 -2.25 -36.34 -16.00
CA PRO A 88 -1.04 -37.08 -16.25
C PRO A 88 -0.08 -36.25 -17.10
N PHE A 89 1.23 -36.31 -16.80
CA PHE A 89 2.23 -35.57 -17.58
C PHE A 89 2.55 -36.24 -18.91
N ASN A 90 2.71 -37.57 -18.93
CA ASN A 90 2.94 -38.37 -20.12
C ASN A 90 4.05 -37.84 -21.05
N GLY A 91 5.18 -37.41 -20.47
CA GLY A 91 6.30 -36.82 -21.22
C GLY A 91 5.94 -35.53 -21.94
N GLY A 92 5.06 -34.71 -21.37
CA GLY A 92 4.58 -33.46 -21.94
C GLY A 92 3.37 -33.59 -22.88
N LYS A 93 2.87 -34.80 -23.11
CA LYS A 93 1.65 -35.04 -23.93
C LYS A 93 0.35 -34.77 -23.17
N GLY A 94 0.44 -34.59 -21.84
CA GLY A 94 -0.71 -34.32 -21.01
C GLY A 94 -1.76 -35.42 -21.02
N GLY A 95 -3.03 -35.06 -20.91
CA GLY A 95 -4.15 -35.98 -20.93
C GLY A 95 -5.47 -35.32 -20.49
N LYS A 96 -6.44 -36.14 -20.10
CA LYS A 96 -7.71 -35.64 -19.56
C LYS A 96 -7.57 -35.24 -18.09
N PRO A 97 -7.85 -33.99 -17.71
CA PRO A 97 -7.86 -33.59 -16.30
C PRO A 97 -8.91 -34.36 -15.50
N GLN A 98 -8.52 -34.81 -14.31
CA GLN A 98 -9.38 -35.54 -13.37
C GLN A 98 -9.61 -34.67 -12.15
N ARG A 99 -10.87 -34.47 -11.74
CA ARG A 99 -11.21 -33.78 -10.49
C ARG A 99 -10.73 -34.58 -9.28
N ILE A 100 -10.28 -33.86 -8.27
CA ILE A 100 -9.93 -34.47 -6.98
C ILE A 100 -11.17 -34.38 -6.08
N VAL A 101 -11.82 -35.53 -5.86
CA VAL A 101 -12.98 -35.65 -4.97
C VAL A 101 -12.61 -35.14 -3.58
N GLY A 102 -13.47 -34.32 -2.97
CA GLY A 102 -13.24 -33.66 -1.68
C GLY A 102 -12.55 -32.31 -1.75
N ALA A 103 -11.94 -32.00 -2.89
CA ALA A 103 -11.32 -30.68 -3.15
C ALA A 103 -11.86 -30.06 -4.46
N SER A 104 -13.09 -30.41 -4.82
CA SER A 104 -13.80 -29.91 -6.01
C SER A 104 -15.29 -29.95 -5.77
N GLU A 105 -16.03 -29.05 -6.45
CA GLU A 105 -17.51 -28.99 -6.50
C GLU A 105 -18.18 -28.85 -5.12
N ASP A 106 -17.52 -28.21 -4.17
CA ASP A 106 -18.01 -28.00 -2.80
C ASP A 106 -18.49 -26.56 -2.53
N GLY A 107 -18.60 -25.75 -3.59
CA GLY A 107 -19.02 -24.34 -3.52
C GLY A 107 -17.98 -23.40 -2.90
N MET A 108 -16.78 -23.89 -2.63
CA MET A 108 -15.66 -23.13 -2.10
C MET A 108 -14.55 -23.00 -3.14
N SER A 109 -13.57 -22.19 -2.86
CA SER A 109 -12.37 -22.08 -3.66
C SER A 109 -11.26 -22.94 -3.05
N ASN A 110 -10.81 -23.97 -3.78
CA ASN A 110 -9.77 -24.89 -3.42
C ASN A 110 -8.54 -24.62 -4.27
N ASN A 111 -7.44 -24.16 -3.67
CA ASN A 111 -6.30 -23.64 -4.40
C ASN A 111 -4.97 -23.94 -3.70
N PHE A 112 -3.87 -23.64 -4.37
CA PHE A 112 -2.52 -23.77 -3.88
C PHE A 112 -2.21 -25.19 -3.33
N PRO A 113 -2.36 -26.25 -4.13
CA PRO A 113 -2.09 -27.61 -3.68
C PRO A 113 -0.59 -27.86 -3.49
N LYS A 114 -0.25 -28.70 -2.51
CA LYS A 114 1.09 -29.24 -2.30
C LYS A 114 1.00 -30.74 -2.05
N VAL A 115 1.60 -31.53 -2.92
CA VAL A 115 1.63 -33.00 -2.79
C VAL A 115 2.69 -33.39 -1.76
N SER A 116 2.37 -34.32 -0.85
CA SER A 116 3.34 -34.83 0.12
C SER A 116 4.45 -35.62 -0.59
N PRO A 117 5.69 -35.63 -0.05
CA PRO A 117 6.81 -36.34 -0.63
C PRO A 117 6.59 -37.84 -0.82
N ASP A 118 5.76 -38.45 -0.01
CA ASP A 118 5.38 -39.87 -0.13
C ASP A 118 4.24 -40.14 -1.16
N GLY A 119 3.70 -39.02 -1.76
CA GLY A 119 2.66 -39.08 -2.78
C GLY A 119 1.26 -39.47 -2.26
N ARG A 120 1.05 -39.56 -0.94
CA ARG A 120 -0.24 -40.05 -0.36
C ARG A 120 -1.25 -38.92 -0.18
N TRP A 121 -0.79 -37.69 0.08
CA TRP A 121 -1.61 -36.60 0.53
C TRP A 121 -1.45 -35.36 -0.35
N ILE A 122 -2.51 -34.56 -0.42
CA ILE A 122 -2.48 -33.19 -0.93
C ILE A 122 -2.93 -32.28 0.18
N VAL A 123 -2.11 -31.30 0.58
CA VAL A 123 -2.53 -30.18 1.41
C VAL A 123 -2.84 -29.00 0.49
N PHE A 124 -3.92 -28.28 0.77
CA PHE A 124 -4.38 -27.17 -0.05
C PHE A 124 -5.06 -26.09 0.80
N VAL A 125 -5.21 -24.90 0.23
CA VAL A 125 -5.95 -23.79 0.81
C VAL A 125 -7.41 -23.88 0.38
N LYS A 126 -8.33 -23.76 1.33
CA LYS A 126 -9.77 -23.59 1.10
C LYS A 126 -10.24 -22.26 1.66
N ASN A 127 -10.98 -21.50 0.86
CA ASN A 127 -11.59 -20.22 1.23
C ASN A 127 -12.88 -19.98 0.43
N LYS A 128 -13.59 -18.89 0.73
CA LYS A 128 -14.88 -18.59 0.09
C LYS A 128 -14.74 -18.16 -1.36
N ASN A 129 -13.66 -17.49 -1.73
CA ASN A 129 -13.49 -16.89 -3.05
C ASN A 129 -12.02 -16.64 -3.38
N GLY A 130 -11.63 -16.73 -4.66
CA GLY A 130 -10.29 -16.40 -5.12
C GLY A 130 -9.20 -17.35 -4.63
N GLN A 131 -7.99 -16.83 -4.47
CA GLN A 131 -6.81 -17.60 -4.05
C GLN A 131 -6.09 -16.96 -2.86
N LEU A 132 -5.33 -17.78 -2.12
CA LEU A 132 -4.31 -17.40 -1.14
C LEU A 132 -4.75 -16.36 -0.10
N MET A 133 -3.91 -16.06 0.84
CA MET A 133 -3.87 -14.94 1.82
C MET A 133 -5.21 -14.30 2.24
N ARG A 134 -6.33 -14.99 2.08
CA ARG A 134 -7.64 -14.48 2.47
C ARG A 134 -7.87 -14.67 3.96
N PRO A 135 -8.63 -13.77 4.63
CA PRO A 135 -8.87 -13.86 6.07
C PRO A 135 -9.48 -15.21 6.50
N ASP A 136 -10.34 -15.78 5.65
CA ASP A 136 -11.06 -17.03 5.86
C ASP A 136 -10.30 -18.28 5.39
N SER A 137 -9.09 -18.12 4.83
CA SER A 137 -8.29 -19.25 4.34
C SER A 137 -7.95 -20.24 5.43
N LYS A 138 -8.18 -21.53 5.16
CA LYS A 138 -7.82 -22.67 6.01
C LYS A 138 -7.10 -23.73 5.20
N LEU A 139 -6.17 -24.43 5.84
CA LEU A 139 -5.50 -25.57 5.27
C LEU A 139 -6.35 -26.83 5.43
N TYR A 140 -6.49 -27.55 4.34
CA TYR A 140 -7.18 -28.83 4.26
C TYR A 140 -6.22 -29.88 3.73
N ILE A 141 -6.49 -31.14 4.06
CA ILE A 141 -5.77 -32.31 3.56
C ILE A 141 -6.75 -33.28 2.91
N VAL A 142 -6.37 -33.86 1.79
CA VAL A 142 -7.14 -34.88 1.06
C VAL A 142 -6.21 -35.97 0.53
N PRO A 143 -6.65 -37.25 0.45
CA PRO A 143 -5.84 -38.26 -0.21
C PRO A 143 -5.52 -37.89 -1.66
N PHE A 144 -4.34 -38.25 -2.15
CA PHE A 144 -3.92 -37.96 -3.54
C PHE A 144 -4.90 -38.47 -4.59
N ASN A 145 -5.53 -39.61 -4.33
CA ASN A 145 -6.51 -40.18 -5.24
C ASN A 145 -7.95 -39.65 -5.05
N GLY A 146 -8.11 -38.64 -4.20
CA GLY A 146 -9.41 -38.10 -3.81
C GLY A 146 -10.02 -38.88 -2.64
N GLY A 147 -11.06 -38.30 -2.04
CA GLY A 147 -11.75 -38.82 -0.88
C GLY A 147 -12.26 -37.69 0.00
N GLU A 148 -12.49 -37.96 1.27
CA GLU A 148 -12.91 -36.94 2.23
C GLU A 148 -11.78 -35.95 2.52
N ALA A 149 -12.04 -34.66 2.25
CA ALA A 149 -11.13 -33.59 2.66
C ALA A 149 -11.45 -33.13 4.08
N ARG A 150 -10.43 -32.96 4.89
CA ARG A 150 -10.58 -32.56 6.29
C ARG A 150 -9.70 -31.36 6.64
N PRO A 151 -10.16 -30.42 7.48
CA PRO A 151 -9.35 -29.31 7.93
C PRO A 151 -8.20 -29.79 8.79
N LEU A 152 -7.01 -29.17 8.64
CA LEU A 152 -5.90 -29.46 9.52
C LEU A 152 -6.16 -28.88 10.93
N ARG A 153 -5.86 -29.66 11.97
CA ARG A 153 -5.95 -29.23 13.38
C ARG A 153 -4.99 -28.07 13.69
N SER A 154 -3.95 -27.90 12.90
CA SER A 154 -2.96 -26.82 13.02
C SER A 154 -3.46 -25.45 12.57
N ASN A 155 -4.62 -25.36 11.92
CA ASN A 155 -5.17 -24.09 11.43
C ASN A 155 -5.25 -23.04 12.53
N GLN A 156 -4.71 -21.84 12.25
CA GLN A 156 -4.83 -20.68 13.08
C GLN A 156 -6.17 -19.95 12.82
N PRO A 157 -6.63 -19.06 13.73
CA PRO A 157 -7.91 -18.35 13.56
C PRO A 157 -8.08 -17.62 12.23
N ILE A 158 -7.04 -16.94 11.75
CA ILE A 158 -7.09 -16.07 10.56
C ILE A 158 -6.00 -16.48 9.58
N MET A 159 -6.34 -16.49 8.27
CA MET A 159 -5.44 -16.60 7.14
C MET A 159 -4.35 -17.68 7.32
N ASN A 160 -4.63 -18.88 6.85
CA ASN A 160 -3.65 -19.96 6.78
C ASN A 160 -3.32 -20.21 5.31
N SER A 161 -2.06 -20.01 4.91
CA SER A 161 -1.67 -20.06 3.51
C SER A 161 -0.17 -20.35 3.34
N TRP A 162 0.33 -20.31 2.12
CA TRP A 162 1.75 -20.48 1.80
C TRP A 162 2.41 -21.65 2.54
N HIS A 163 1.91 -22.86 2.33
CA HIS A 163 2.39 -24.05 3.00
C HIS A 163 3.39 -24.84 2.14
N SER A 164 4.32 -25.51 2.80
CA SER A 164 5.31 -26.37 2.18
C SER A 164 5.58 -27.61 3.04
N TRP A 165 5.82 -28.75 2.40
CA TRP A 165 6.19 -30.00 3.05
C TRP A 165 7.69 -30.08 3.29
N SER A 166 8.09 -30.63 4.44
CA SER A 166 9.46 -31.06 4.64
C SER A 166 9.81 -32.23 3.70
N PRO A 167 11.08 -32.38 3.30
CA PRO A 167 11.51 -33.46 2.40
C PRO A 167 11.14 -34.86 2.90
N ASN A 168 11.13 -35.09 4.21
CA ASN A 168 10.73 -36.38 4.81
C ASN A 168 9.22 -36.57 4.93
N GLY A 169 8.39 -35.60 4.48
CA GLY A 169 6.94 -35.69 4.48
C GLY A 169 6.26 -35.70 5.86
N ARG A 170 7.01 -35.38 6.94
CA ARG A 170 6.49 -35.40 8.31
C ARG A 170 6.11 -34.04 8.87
N TRP A 171 6.62 -32.98 8.29
CA TRP A 171 6.39 -31.63 8.77
C TRP A 171 5.79 -30.76 7.67
N LEU A 172 4.94 -29.86 8.09
CA LEU A 172 4.36 -28.83 7.23
C LEU A 172 4.65 -27.45 7.85
N VAL A 173 5.26 -26.56 7.08
CA VAL A 173 5.40 -25.16 7.46
C VAL A 173 4.35 -24.34 6.71
N PHE A 174 3.79 -23.31 7.35
CA PHE A 174 2.80 -22.42 6.73
C PHE A 174 2.81 -21.04 7.37
N SER A 175 2.21 -20.07 6.67
CA SER A 175 2.07 -18.70 7.15
C SER A 175 0.67 -18.39 7.64
N SER A 176 0.57 -17.58 8.72
CA SER A 176 -0.72 -17.08 9.23
C SER A 176 -0.56 -15.68 9.83
N LYS A 177 -1.65 -14.90 9.83
CA LYS A 177 -1.79 -13.58 10.48
C LYS A 177 -2.50 -13.65 11.85
N ALA A 178 -2.44 -14.77 12.52
CA ALA A 178 -3.22 -14.99 13.74
C ALA A 178 -2.86 -14.08 14.92
N ARG A 179 -1.61 -13.58 14.99
CA ARG A 179 -1.09 -12.81 16.12
C ARG A 179 -0.66 -11.39 15.78
N SER A 180 -0.52 -11.04 14.49
CA SER A 180 -0.09 -9.73 14.05
C SER A 180 -0.67 -9.40 12.68
N PRO A 181 -0.64 -8.12 12.23
CA PRO A 181 -0.99 -7.74 10.86
C PRO A 181 -0.07 -8.38 9.81
N TYR A 182 1.12 -8.81 10.21
CA TYR A 182 2.09 -9.47 9.36
C TYR A 182 1.96 -10.98 9.43
N THR A 183 2.26 -11.68 8.35
CA THR A 183 2.32 -13.14 8.34
C THR A 183 3.48 -13.64 9.18
N GLN A 184 3.21 -14.63 10.00
CA GLN A 184 4.18 -15.33 10.83
C GLN A 184 4.25 -16.79 10.40
N MET A 185 5.40 -17.42 10.61
CA MET A 185 5.67 -18.80 10.24
C MET A 185 5.25 -19.76 11.35
N TYR A 186 4.51 -20.80 10.97
CA TYR A 186 4.06 -21.87 11.85
C TYR A 186 4.51 -23.23 11.33
N LEU A 187 4.80 -24.14 12.25
CA LEU A 187 5.21 -25.51 11.97
C LEU A 187 4.23 -26.49 12.61
N THR A 188 3.87 -27.54 11.88
CA THR A 188 3.06 -28.65 12.41
C THR A 188 3.61 -30.00 11.94
N HIS A 189 3.49 -31.02 12.77
CA HIS A 189 3.79 -32.39 12.40
C HIS A 189 2.57 -33.04 11.75
N ILE A 190 2.77 -33.79 10.69
CA ILE A 190 1.74 -34.58 10.00
C ILE A 190 2.10 -36.07 10.15
N ASP A 191 1.20 -36.87 10.73
CA ASP A 191 1.40 -38.29 10.85
C ASP A 191 1.09 -39.08 9.56
N ALA A 192 1.27 -40.39 9.61
CA ALA A 192 1.06 -41.25 8.45
C ALA A 192 -0.40 -41.28 7.97
N GLU A 193 -1.33 -41.02 8.84
CA GLU A 193 -2.77 -40.97 8.59
C GLU A 193 -3.22 -39.57 8.15
N GLY A 194 -2.28 -38.60 8.02
CA GLY A 194 -2.52 -37.22 7.59
C GLY A 194 -3.11 -36.34 8.71
N ASN A 195 -2.98 -36.72 10.00
CA ASN A 195 -3.43 -35.88 11.09
C ASN A 195 -2.34 -34.86 11.46
N ALA A 196 -2.76 -33.61 11.67
CA ALA A 196 -1.88 -32.52 12.06
C ALA A 196 -1.81 -32.40 13.59
N SER A 197 -0.62 -32.18 14.15
CA SER A 197 -0.46 -31.66 15.50
C SER A 197 -0.95 -30.21 15.61
N PRO A 198 -1.21 -29.69 16.83
CA PRO A 198 -1.31 -28.22 16.97
C PRO A 198 -0.05 -27.55 16.45
N ALA A 199 -0.24 -26.39 15.79
CA ALA A 199 0.88 -25.65 15.22
C ALA A 199 1.68 -24.92 16.32
N ILE A 200 2.99 -24.88 16.14
CA ILE A 200 3.90 -24.05 16.91
C ILE A 200 4.38 -22.88 16.02
N ILE A 201 4.49 -21.71 16.61
CA ILE A 201 5.08 -20.54 15.94
C ILE A 201 6.61 -20.65 15.96
N ILE A 202 7.26 -20.26 14.86
CA ILE A 202 8.71 -20.18 14.77
C ILE A 202 9.10 -18.72 15.02
N ASP A 203 9.26 -18.33 16.28
CA ASP A 203 9.48 -16.93 16.69
C ASP A 203 10.75 -16.33 16.09
N ASN A 204 11.84 -17.08 16.02
CA ASN A 204 13.12 -16.60 15.52
C ASN A 204 13.15 -16.36 13.99
N ALA A 205 12.14 -16.82 13.28
CA ALA A 205 12.02 -16.61 11.84
C ALA A 205 11.09 -15.42 11.49
N THR A 206 10.62 -14.66 12.49
CA THR A 206 9.61 -13.63 12.33
C THR A 206 10.14 -12.28 12.81
N ALA A 207 10.17 -11.28 11.95
CA ALA A 207 10.40 -9.90 12.36
C ALA A 207 9.07 -9.24 12.77
N SER A 208 9.12 -8.31 13.71
CA SER A 208 7.92 -7.68 14.29
C SER A 208 7.09 -6.90 13.27
N ASN A 209 7.72 -6.35 12.24
CA ASN A 209 7.16 -5.46 11.22
C ASN A 209 7.26 -6.00 9.79
N ARG A 210 7.54 -7.29 9.60
CA ARG A 210 7.67 -7.92 8.28
C ARG A 210 6.85 -9.19 8.17
N ALA A 211 6.31 -9.42 6.97
CA ALA A 211 5.60 -10.64 6.63
C ALA A 211 6.57 -11.75 6.19
N VAL A 212 6.36 -12.96 6.71
CA VAL A 212 6.97 -14.20 6.21
C VAL A 212 5.94 -14.91 5.34
N ASN A 213 6.02 -14.71 4.02
CA ASN A 213 4.97 -15.17 3.10
C ASN A 213 5.22 -16.55 2.52
N LEU A 214 6.45 -16.92 2.24
CA LEU A 214 6.82 -18.14 1.50
C LEU A 214 7.76 -19.01 2.32
N PRO A 215 7.28 -19.67 3.41
CA PRO A 215 8.11 -20.59 4.14
C PRO A 215 8.33 -21.86 3.31
N GLU A 216 9.58 -22.26 3.12
CA GLU A 216 9.94 -23.49 2.43
C GLU A 216 11.03 -24.24 3.20
N PHE A 217 11.02 -25.58 3.10
CA PHE A 217 12.11 -26.39 3.60
C PHE A 217 13.23 -26.45 2.57
N ALA A 218 14.47 -26.27 3.03
CA ALA A 218 15.63 -26.57 2.22
C ALA A 218 15.86 -28.08 2.21
N ASN A 219 15.99 -28.67 1.02
CA ASN A 219 16.38 -30.08 0.88
C ASN A 219 17.92 -30.15 0.89
N VAL A 220 18.48 -30.13 2.10
CA VAL A 220 19.93 -30.28 2.33
C VAL A 220 20.20 -31.67 2.92
N GLU A 221 21.23 -32.35 2.45
CA GLU A 221 21.77 -33.56 3.09
C GLU A 221 22.38 -33.17 4.45
N ASP A 222 22.68 -34.18 5.29
CA ASP A 222 23.03 -34.08 6.72
C ASP A 222 24.17 -33.10 7.12
N ASN A 223 24.59 -32.21 6.26
CA ASN A 223 25.51 -31.13 6.62
C ASN A 223 24.73 -29.90 7.09
N PRO A 224 24.97 -29.43 8.29
CA PRO A 224 24.36 -28.18 8.74
C PRO A 224 24.77 -27.06 7.77
N ILE A 225 23.79 -26.21 7.43
CA ILE A 225 24.08 -24.95 6.75
C ILE A 225 24.96 -24.15 7.72
N GLU A 226 26.25 -24.05 7.46
CA GLU A 226 27.20 -23.35 8.31
C GLU A 226 26.95 -21.83 8.32
N ASP A 227 26.53 -21.27 7.19
CA ASP A 227 26.14 -19.89 7.07
C ASP A 227 25.16 -19.66 5.92
N ILE A 228 24.20 -18.75 6.12
CA ILE A 228 23.33 -18.26 5.05
C ILE A 228 23.62 -16.78 4.88
N THR A 229 24.52 -16.47 3.97
CA THR A 229 24.78 -15.08 3.59
C THR A 229 23.68 -14.64 2.64
N ILE A 230 22.72 -13.87 3.15
CA ILE A 230 21.70 -13.22 2.34
C ILE A 230 21.99 -11.72 2.36
N PRO A 231 22.70 -11.17 1.37
CA PRO A 231 23.04 -9.75 1.32
C PRO A 231 21.81 -8.83 1.48
N ALA A 232 20.67 -9.28 0.96
CA ALA A 232 19.41 -8.56 1.12
C ALA A 232 18.92 -8.46 2.58
N ILE A 233 19.20 -9.44 3.45
CA ILE A 233 18.75 -9.39 4.86
C ILE A 233 19.45 -8.25 5.61
N ASP A 234 20.75 -8.06 5.40
CA ASP A 234 21.50 -7.01 6.07
C ASP A 234 21.02 -5.62 5.61
N LEU A 235 20.73 -5.47 4.32
CA LEU A 235 20.14 -4.26 3.79
C LEU A 235 18.78 -3.97 4.44
N TYR A 236 17.88 -4.96 4.48
CA TYR A 236 16.56 -4.78 5.09
C TYR A 236 16.62 -4.49 6.59
N ARG A 237 17.53 -5.12 7.33
CA ARG A 237 17.77 -4.80 8.75
C ARG A 237 18.25 -3.36 8.96
N LEU A 238 19.11 -2.87 8.06
CA LEU A 238 19.53 -1.47 8.08
C LEU A 238 18.35 -0.53 7.81
N MET A 239 17.55 -0.81 6.79
CA MET A 239 16.36 -0.02 6.48
C MET A 239 15.38 0.04 7.66
N ASP A 240 15.04 -1.10 8.26
CA ASP A 240 14.17 -1.16 9.44
C ASP A 240 14.72 -0.38 10.61
N LYS A 241 16.04 -0.52 10.87
CA LYS A 241 16.69 0.22 11.95
C LYS A 241 16.65 1.72 11.71
N ALA A 242 16.91 2.17 10.48
CA ALA A 242 16.88 3.58 10.13
C ALA A 242 15.44 4.15 10.22
N MET A 243 14.42 3.41 9.76
CA MET A 243 13.01 3.81 9.90
C MET A 243 12.60 3.96 11.36
N ASN A 244 12.93 2.99 12.23
CA ASN A 244 12.63 3.08 13.66
C ASN A 244 13.31 4.30 14.31
N LEU A 245 14.58 4.58 13.95
CA LEU A 245 15.30 5.77 14.43
C LEU A 245 14.65 7.08 13.95
N GLN A 246 14.10 7.10 12.73
CA GLN A 246 13.34 8.26 12.24
C GLN A 246 12.02 8.45 12.98
N GLU A 247 11.27 7.37 13.26
CA GLU A 247 10.04 7.41 14.08
C GLU A 247 10.34 7.95 15.49
N ASP A 248 11.47 7.57 16.07
CA ASP A 248 11.96 8.06 17.36
C ASP A 248 12.64 9.45 17.26
N GLN A 249 12.64 10.10 16.09
CA GLN A 249 13.25 11.41 15.79
C GLN A 249 14.79 11.45 15.95
N HIS A 250 15.45 10.30 15.94
CA HIS A 250 16.91 10.18 15.96
C HIS A 250 17.51 10.29 14.55
N TYR A 251 17.22 11.40 13.86
CA TYR A 251 17.55 11.58 12.44
C TYR A 251 19.06 11.49 12.13
N GLY A 252 19.94 11.90 13.06
CA GLY A 252 21.40 11.82 12.88
C GLY A 252 21.88 10.36 12.82
N GLU A 253 21.40 9.51 13.73
CA GLU A 253 21.74 8.08 13.72
C GLU A 253 21.10 7.36 12.53
N ALA A 254 19.87 7.73 12.17
CA ALA A 254 19.18 7.21 10.99
C ALA A 254 19.97 7.53 9.71
N LEU A 255 20.51 8.74 9.57
CA LEU A 255 21.30 9.15 8.40
C LEU A 255 22.51 8.22 8.17
N GLU A 256 23.26 7.92 9.23
CA GLU A 256 24.42 7.01 9.12
C GLU A 256 24.01 5.61 8.62
N ILE A 257 22.83 5.16 9.04
CA ILE A 257 22.30 3.85 8.62
C ILE A 257 21.82 3.90 7.16
N TRP A 258 21.09 4.96 6.75
CA TRP A 258 20.67 5.14 5.37
C TRP A 258 21.84 5.24 4.40
N GLN A 259 22.91 5.96 4.78
CA GLN A 259 24.13 6.02 3.97
C GLN A 259 24.83 4.67 3.81
N LYS A 260 24.75 3.78 4.81
CA LYS A 260 25.21 2.39 4.68
C LYS A 260 24.30 1.60 3.72
N ALA A 261 23.00 1.77 3.82
CA ALA A 261 22.03 1.10 2.96
C ALA A 261 22.24 1.47 1.49
N VAL A 262 22.40 2.75 1.15
CA VAL A 262 22.71 3.22 -0.22
C VAL A 262 24.00 2.62 -0.76
N LYS A 263 25.05 2.42 0.08
CA LYS A 263 26.28 1.78 -0.36
C LYS A 263 26.12 0.30 -0.70
N ILE A 264 25.19 -0.39 -0.06
CA ILE A 264 24.89 -1.81 -0.33
C ILE A 264 24.07 -1.94 -1.62
N ASP A 265 23.02 -1.14 -1.77
CA ASP A 265 22.21 -1.10 -2.99
C ASP A 265 21.94 0.35 -3.42
N PRO A 266 22.83 0.89 -4.27
CA PRO A 266 22.68 2.25 -4.80
C PRO A 266 21.57 2.38 -5.86
N ASN A 267 20.92 1.29 -6.25
CA ASN A 267 19.86 1.27 -7.24
C ASN A 267 18.48 0.94 -6.64
N ASP A 268 18.31 0.94 -5.33
CA ASP A 268 16.97 0.87 -4.71
C ASP A 268 16.40 2.28 -4.54
N ALA A 269 15.40 2.62 -5.35
CA ALA A 269 14.74 3.92 -5.34
C ALA A 269 14.10 4.27 -3.97
N ARG A 270 13.65 3.26 -3.21
CA ARG A 270 13.03 3.48 -1.89
C ARG A 270 14.06 3.97 -0.88
N ILE A 271 15.28 3.43 -0.91
CA ILE A 271 16.36 3.87 -0.02
C ILE A 271 16.67 5.35 -0.27
N HIS A 272 16.74 5.76 -1.53
CA HIS A 272 16.94 7.17 -1.88
C HIS A 272 15.80 8.06 -1.43
N ASN A 273 14.54 7.61 -1.56
CA ASN A 273 13.37 8.32 -1.06
C ASN A 273 13.41 8.50 0.47
N ASP A 274 13.70 7.42 1.21
CA ASP A 274 13.67 7.44 2.67
C ASP A 274 14.87 8.21 3.27
N LEU A 275 16.02 8.13 2.61
CA LEU A 275 17.18 8.98 2.92
C LEU A 275 16.85 10.46 2.69
N ALA A 276 16.15 10.80 1.60
CA ALA A 276 15.73 12.17 1.33
C ALA A 276 14.78 12.70 2.42
N ALA A 277 13.83 11.88 2.87
CA ALA A 277 12.95 12.25 3.98
C ALA A 277 13.75 12.49 5.28
N ASN A 278 14.77 11.68 5.55
CA ASN A 278 15.64 11.87 6.70
C ASN A 278 16.44 13.17 6.63
N LEU A 279 17.05 13.46 5.47
CA LEU A 279 17.80 14.70 5.22
C LEU A 279 16.92 15.94 5.36
N TYR A 280 15.69 15.86 4.87
CA TYR A 280 14.69 16.94 5.01
C TYR A 280 14.43 17.27 6.48
N TYR A 281 14.21 16.26 7.35
CA TYR A 281 14.01 16.49 8.79
C TYR A 281 15.25 17.02 9.50
N GLN A 282 16.44 16.83 8.94
CA GLN A 282 17.66 17.46 9.42
C GLN A 282 17.88 18.89 8.88
N GLY A 283 17.07 19.33 7.94
CA GLY A 283 17.15 20.65 7.31
C GLY A 283 18.04 20.69 6.07
N ASP A 284 18.60 19.56 5.62
CA ASP A 284 19.39 19.50 4.39
C ASP A 284 18.51 19.22 3.18
N VAL A 285 17.66 20.21 2.87
CA VAL A 285 16.68 20.11 1.77
C VAL A 285 17.34 20.02 0.38
N PRO A 286 18.49 20.70 0.11
CA PRO A 286 19.15 20.54 -1.18
C PRO A 286 19.63 19.12 -1.46
N GLU A 287 20.22 18.44 -0.48
CA GLU A 287 20.67 17.04 -0.63
C GLU A 287 19.45 16.09 -0.72
N ALA A 288 18.40 16.35 0.06
CA ALA A 288 17.15 15.60 -0.03
C ALA A 288 16.56 15.62 -1.47
N ILE A 289 16.51 16.78 -2.11
CA ILE A 289 16.05 16.93 -3.50
C ILE A 289 16.92 16.13 -4.47
N GLN A 290 18.24 16.08 -4.27
CA GLN A 290 19.12 15.27 -5.13
C GLN A 290 18.80 13.78 -5.01
N HIS A 291 18.59 13.28 -3.80
CA HIS A 291 18.21 11.89 -3.58
C HIS A 291 16.82 11.55 -4.14
N LEU A 292 15.84 12.44 -4.06
CA LEU A 292 14.54 12.23 -4.71
C LEU A 292 14.65 12.16 -6.23
N ARG A 293 15.46 13.02 -6.85
CA ARG A 293 15.73 12.95 -8.29
C ARG A 293 16.40 11.63 -8.69
N GLU A 294 17.31 11.12 -7.85
CA GLU A 294 17.92 9.81 -8.08
C GLU A 294 16.91 8.68 -7.89
N ALA A 295 16.04 8.73 -6.89
CA ALA A 295 14.94 7.78 -6.73
C ALA A 295 14.06 7.71 -7.96
N LEU A 296 13.69 8.87 -8.53
CA LEU A 296 12.86 8.96 -9.72
C LEU A 296 13.61 8.56 -11.01
N ARG A 297 14.94 8.75 -11.06
CA ARG A 297 15.76 8.21 -12.16
C ARG A 297 15.75 6.69 -12.18
N ILE A 298 15.78 6.06 -11.00
CA ILE A 298 15.75 4.59 -10.82
C ILE A 298 14.35 4.05 -11.05
N ASN A 299 13.35 4.67 -10.42
CA ASN A 299 11.94 4.29 -10.56
C ASN A 299 11.05 5.51 -10.85
N PRO A 300 10.80 5.82 -12.14
CA PRO A 300 9.98 6.96 -12.56
C PRO A 300 8.50 6.88 -12.16
N SER A 301 8.04 5.79 -11.55
CA SER A 301 6.67 5.62 -11.07
C SER A 301 6.56 5.57 -9.55
N LEU A 302 7.59 5.96 -8.82
CA LEU A 302 7.57 6.00 -7.36
C LEU A 302 6.80 7.25 -6.89
N VAL A 303 5.54 7.04 -6.56
CA VAL A 303 4.56 8.10 -6.24
C VAL A 303 5.02 8.97 -5.07
N GLU A 304 5.53 8.34 -4.02
CA GLU A 304 6.02 9.02 -2.82
C GLU A 304 7.18 9.99 -3.15
N SER A 305 8.07 9.60 -4.06
CA SER A 305 9.19 10.46 -4.46
C SER A 305 8.75 11.66 -5.29
N HIS A 306 7.77 11.52 -6.16
CA HIS A 306 7.15 12.65 -6.85
C HIS A 306 6.52 13.63 -5.87
N TYR A 307 5.72 13.12 -4.93
CA TYR A 307 5.10 13.96 -3.91
C TYR A 307 6.14 14.68 -3.03
N ASN A 308 7.11 13.95 -2.49
CA ASN A 308 8.15 14.54 -1.64
C ASN A 308 8.96 15.59 -2.38
N LEU A 309 9.34 15.32 -3.64
CA LEU A 309 10.06 16.29 -4.47
C LEU A 309 9.23 17.55 -4.70
N GLY A 310 7.97 17.41 -5.07
CA GLY A 310 7.04 18.52 -5.23
C GLY A 310 6.88 19.34 -3.95
N ALA A 311 6.63 18.68 -2.82
CA ALA A 311 6.45 19.34 -1.53
C ALA A 311 7.71 20.11 -1.07
N TYR A 312 8.91 19.51 -1.25
CA TYR A 312 10.17 20.18 -0.89
C TYR A 312 10.48 21.37 -1.83
N LEU A 313 10.15 21.26 -3.11
CA LEU A 313 10.28 22.37 -4.06
C LEU A 313 9.32 23.52 -3.73
N VAL A 314 8.08 23.24 -3.33
CA VAL A 314 7.14 24.29 -2.85
C VAL A 314 7.73 25.03 -1.66
N GLN A 315 8.27 24.29 -0.68
CA GLN A 315 8.86 24.89 0.50
C GLN A 315 10.09 25.76 0.18
N GLN A 316 10.85 25.42 -0.85
CA GLN A 316 11.98 26.19 -1.32
C GLN A 316 11.57 27.37 -2.23
N GLY A 317 10.28 27.60 -2.46
CA GLY A 317 9.76 28.66 -3.33
C GLY A 317 9.85 28.37 -4.83
N HIS A 318 10.09 27.12 -5.20
CA HIS A 318 10.17 26.65 -6.60
C HIS A 318 8.86 25.98 -7.04
N ALA A 319 7.75 26.68 -6.87
CA ALA A 319 6.42 26.16 -7.17
C ALA A 319 6.26 25.76 -8.66
N ASP A 320 6.92 26.47 -9.56
CA ASP A 320 6.96 26.17 -11.00
C ASP A 320 7.53 24.79 -11.32
N GLN A 321 8.56 24.36 -10.55
CA GLN A 321 9.14 23.03 -10.67
C GLN A 321 8.35 21.97 -9.87
N ALA A 322 7.62 22.36 -8.85
CA ALA A 322 6.84 21.47 -8.00
C ALA A 322 5.57 20.95 -8.69
N ILE A 323 4.88 21.81 -9.44
CA ILE A 323 3.59 21.47 -10.08
C ILE A 323 3.67 20.19 -10.91
N PRO A 324 4.60 20.03 -11.88
CA PRO A 324 4.66 18.82 -12.69
C PRO A 324 4.89 17.54 -11.87
N GLU A 325 5.62 17.62 -10.76
CA GLU A 325 5.84 16.47 -9.87
C GLU A 325 4.58 16.11 -9.07
N LEU A 326 3.85 17.12 -8.58
CA LEU A 326 2.59 16.92 -7.87
C LEU A 326 1.46 16.45 -8.79
N GLU A 327 1.39 16.98 -10.03
CA GLU A 327 0.48 16.46 -11.04
C GLU A 327 0.78 14.99 -11.35
N LYS A 328 2.07 14.63 -11.46
CA LYS A 328 2.48 13.23 -11.67
C LYS A 328 2.11 12.34 -10.49
N THR A 329 2.19 12.85 -9.27
CA THR A 329 1.70 12.15 -8.07
C THR A 329 0.23 11.80 -8.21
N LEU A 330 -0.62 12.76 -8.58
CA LEU A 330 -2.06 12.57 -8.73
C LEU A 330 -2.44 11.77 -9.99
N GLU A 331 -1.64 11.82 -11.05
CA GLU A 331 -1.80 10.93 -12.21
C GLU A 331 -1.59 9.45 -11.81
N LEU A 332 -0.55 9.18 -11.02
CA LEU A 332 -0.21 7.83 -10.57
C LEU A 332 -1.12 7.35 -9.44
N ASN A 333 -1.50 8.22 -8.54
CA ASN A 333 -2.41 7.94 -7.43
C ASN A 333 -3.37 9.13 -7.20
N PRO A 334 -4.57 9.13 -7.81
CA PRO A 334 -5.55 10.22 -7.69
C PRO A 334 -6.04 10.52 -6.26
N HIS A 335 -5.81 9.61 -5.32
CA HIS A 335 -6.18 9.76 -3.91
C HIS A 335 -4.97 9.81 -2.99
N PHE A 336 -3.83 10.29 -3.48
CA PHE A 336 -2.64 10.44 -2.64
C PHE A 336 -2.92 11.45 -1.52
N PRO A 337 -2.69 11.07 -0.25
CA PRO A 337 -2.94 11.98 0.87
C PRO A 337 -2.21 13.31 0.70
N SER A 338 -2.90 14.42 0.91
CA SER A 338 -2.38 15.80 0.75
C SER A 338 -1.87 16.16 -0.65
N GLY A 339 -2.08 15.33 -1.66
CA GLY A 339 -1.65 15.62 -3.03
C GLY A 339 -2.34 16.84 -3.60
N GLU A 340 -3.67 16.90 -3.49
CA GLU A 340 -4.49 18.05 -3.96
C GLU A 340 -4.19 19.31 -3.14
N ASP A 341 -4.03 19.22 -1.82
CA ASP A 341 -3.71 20.35 -0.94
C ASP A 341 -2.36 21.00 -1.33
N THR A 342 -1.34 20.18 -1.53
CA THR A 342 0.01 20.65 -1.85
C THR A 342 0.05 21.26 -3.25
N LEU A 343 -0.64 20.66 -4.21
CA LEU A 343 -0.75 21.18 -5.58
C LEU A 343 -1.51 22.50 -5.61
N ALA A 344 -2.61 22.60 -4.86
CA ALA A 344 -3.36 23.86 -4.72
C ALA A 344 -2.49 24.97 -4.13
N GLY A 345 -1.70 24.65 -3.11
CA GLY A 345 -0.72 25.58 -2.54
C GLY A 345 0.34 26.04 -3.54
N ALA A 346 0.83 25.12 -4.38
CA ALA A 346 1.80 25.44 -5.43
C ALA A 346 1.23 26.39 -6.50
N TYR A 347 0.01 26.14 -6.97
CA TYR A 347 -0.68 27.04 -7.90
C TYR A 347 -0.91 28.42 -7.30
N GLY A 348 -1.39 28.47 -6.02
CA GLY A 348 -1.57 29.75 -5.32
C GLY A 348 -0.28 30.53 -5.10
N ALA A 349 0.87 29.85 -4.90
CA ALA A 349 2.17 30.51 -4.81
C ALA A 349 2.63 31.16 -6.13
N LEU A 350 2.14 30.67 -7.27
CA LEU A 350 2.38 31.27 -8.60
C LEU A 350 1.32 32.31 -9.01
N GLY A 351 0.29 32.55 -8.14
CA GLY A 351 -0.82 33.43 -8.47
C GLY A 351 -1.79 32.84 -9.50
N GLN A 352 -1.75 31.52 -9.73
CA GLN A 352 -2.70 30.78 -10.55
C GLN A 352 -3.91 30.42 -9.69
N ASP A 353 -4.67 31.47 -9.34
CA ASP A 353 -5.69 31.40 -8.30
C ASP A 353 -6.89 30.52 -8.70
N ALA A 354 -7.26 30.47 -9.97
CA ALA A 354 -8.36 29.63 -10.46
C ALA A 354 -8.05 28.14 -10.32
N GLU A 355 -6.85 27.72 -10.73
CA GLU A 355 -6.35 26.35 -10.59
C GLU A 355 -6.19 25.97 -9.11
N SER A 356 -5.70 26.90 -8.30
CA SER A 356 -5.58 26.72 -6.85
C SER A 356 -6.94 26.39 -6.21
N VAL A 357 -7.98 27.18 -6.52
CA VAL A 357 -9.35 26.94 -6.01
C VAL A 357 -9.90 25.59 -6.47
N ASP A 358 -9.68 25.19 -7.73
CA ASP A 358 -10.12 23.89 -8.24
C ASP A 358 -9.52 22.74 -7.45
N HIS A 359 -8.23 22.78 -7.15
CA HIS A 359 -7.53 21.76 -6.38
C HIS A 359 -7.92 21.78 -4.90
N TRP A 360 -8.14 22.94 -4.27
CA TRP A 360 -8.69 22.99 -2.92
C TRP A 360 -10.07 22.33 -2.81
N ARG A 361 -10.94 22.54 -3.81
CA ARG A 361 -12.25 21.89 -3.88
C ARG A 361 -12.14 20.37 -4.02
N LYS A 362 -11.21 19.88 -4.85
CA LYS A 362 -10.93 18.44 -4.95
C LYS A 362 -10.43 17.87 -3.62
N ALA A 363 -9.56 18.60 -2.93
CA ALA A 363 -9.10 18.23 -1.59
C ALA A 363 -10.29 18.11 -0.59
N LEU A 364 -11.22 19.05 -0.61
CA LEU A 364 -12.43 19.00 0.23
C LEU A 364 -13.38 17.85 -0.14
N VAL A 365 -13.43 17.43 -1.39
CA VAL A 365 -14.19 16.24 -1.79
C VAL A 365 -13.56 14.98 -1.20
N GLN A 366 -12.22 14.89 -1.18
CA GLN A 366 -11.50 13.75 -0.61
C GLN A 366 -11.52 13.74 0.93
N ALA A 367 -11.38 14.91 1.54
CA ALA A 367 -11.34 15.12 2.99
C ALA A 367 -12.30 16.24 3.42
N PRO A 368 -13.60 15.95 3.55
CA PRO A 368 -14.60 16.96 3.87
C PRO A 368 -14.37 17.70 5.22
N ASP A 369 -13.58 17.13 6.11
CA ASP A 369 -13.25 17.73 7.41
C ASP A 369 -11.87 18.41 7.44
N SER A 370 -11.22 18.63 6.28
CA SER A 370 -9.93 19.32 6.22
C SER A 370 -10.07 20.80 6.52
N VAL A 371 -9.51 21.24 7.65
CA VAL A 371 -9.36 22.65 8.00
C VAL A 371 -8.42 23.36 7.02
N ILE A 372 -7.32 22.69 6.64
CA ILE A 372 -6.30 23.22 5.72
C ILE A 372 -6.92 23.56 4.37
N ALA A 373 -7.69 22.64 3.79
CA ALA A 373 -8.31 22.87 2.50
C ALA A 373 -9.37 23.99 2.55
N ARG A 374 -10.17 24.06 3.65
CA ARG A 374 -11.13 25.14 3.83
C ARG A 374 -10.47 26.53 3.88
N ILE A 375 -9.43 26.69 4.71
CA ILE A 375 -8.75 27.99 4.80
C ILE A 375 -7.93 28.29 3.54
N GLY A 376 -7.42 27.28 2.87
CA GLY A 376 -6.72 27.43 1.58
C GLY A 376 -7.65 28.02 0.52
N GLU A 377 -8.81 27.42 0.31
CA GLU A 377 -9.84 27.94 -0.62
C GLU A 377 -10.34 29.31 -0.16
N ALA A 378 -10.72 29.48 1.10
CA ALA A 378 -11.23 30.74 1.64
C ALA A 378 -10.25 31.91 1.46
N ARG A 379 -8.95 31.64 1.64
CA ARG A 379 -7.91 32.65 1.47
C ARG A 379 -7.82 33.15 0.02
N ILE A 380 -7.87 32.24 -0.96
CA ILE A 380 -7.84 32.64 -2.37
C ILE A 380 -9.13 33.38 -2.73
N LEU A 381 -10.30 32.86 -2.36
CA LEU A 381 -11.60 33.47 -2.63
C LEU A 381 -11.76 34.86 -2.00
N SER A 382 -11.10 35.15 -0.88
CA SER A 382 -11.16 36.47 -0.21
C SER A 382 -10.10 37.46 -0.67
N SER A 383 -8.99 37.01 -1.29
CA SER A 383 -7.84 37.89 -1.54
C SER A 383 -7.29 37.89 -2.95
N SER A 384 -7.81 37.06 -3.87
CA SER A 384 -7.35 37.01 -5.26
C SER A 384 -7.40 38.37 -5.95
N HIS A 385 -6.45 38.68 -6.84
CA HIS A 385 -6.51 39.83 -7.72
C HIS A 385 -7.57 39.69 -8.83
N GLU A 386 -7.91 38.46 -9.18
CA GLU A 386 -8.88 38.16 -10.22
C GLU A 386 -10.30 38.30 -9.70
N ASP A 387 -11.04 39.30 -10.18
CA ASP A 387 -12.45 39.50 -9.78
C ASP A 387 -13.32 38.26 -10.04
N ALA A 388 -13.00 37.50 -11.09
CA ALA A 388 -13.73 36.28 -11.45
C ALA A 388 -13.52 35.11 -10.48
N VAL A 389 -12.43 35.12 -9.71
CA VAL A 389 -12.10 34.09 -8.73
C VAL A 389 -12.66 34.45 -7.34
N ARG A 390 -12.76 35.76 -7.04
CA ARG A 390 -13.21 36.20 -5.72
C ARG A 390 -14.67 35.89 -5.47
N ASP A 391 -14.92 35.30 -4.28
CA ASP A 391 -16.25 35.09 -3.71
C ASP A 391 -16.17 35.26 -2.20
N GLY A 392 -16.39 36.50 -1.73
CA GLY A 392 -16.32 36.81 -0.31
C GLY A 392 -17.35 36.07 0.55
N ASN A 393 -18.53 35.74 0.01
CA ASN A 393 -19.54 34.97 0.75
C ASN A 393 -19.15 33.52 0.90
N ALA A 394 -18.66 32.89 -0.16
CA ALA A 394 -18.13 31.52 -0.07
C ALA A 394 -16.90 31.46 0.84
N ALA A 395 -15.98 32.43 0.73
CA ALA A 395 -14.82 32.54 1.63
C ALA A 395 -15.23 32.65 3.10
N LEU A 396 -16.23 33.48 3.39
CA LEU A 396 -16.73 33.65 4.77
C LEU A 396 -17.33 32.36 5.32
N THR A 397 -18.15 31.68 4.54
CA THR A 397 -18.75 30.40 4.95
C THR A 397 -17.68 29.35 5.29
N LEU A 398 -16.67 29.22 4.43
CA LEU A 398 -15.58 28.26 4.65
C LEU A 398 -14.72 28.62 5.87
N ALA A 399 -14.41 29.90 6.05
CA ALA A 399 -13.60 30.39 7.15
C ALA A 399 -14.35 30.27 8.50
N GLU A 400 -15.66 30.52 8.54
CA GLU A 400 -16.50 30.31 9.73
C GLU A 400 -16.53 28.81 10.12
N GLN A 401 -16.76 27.90 9.17
CA GLN A 401 -16.69 26.47 9.42
C GLN A 401 -15.34 26.03 9.98
N ALA A 402 -14.25 26.49 9.38
CA ALA A 402 -12.89 26.19 9.86
C ALA A 402 -12.68 26.75 11.29
N ASN A 403 -13.20 27.92 11.56
CA ASN A 403 -13.07 28.56 12.87
C ASN A 403 -13.86 27.81 13.98
N GLU A 404 -15.04 27.28 13.67
CA GLU A 404 -15.78 26.40 14.58
C GLU A 404 -14.99 25.11 14.87
N MET A 405 -14.43 24.47 13.82
CA MET A 405 -13.65 23.23 13.95
C MET A 405 -12.41 23.41 14.82
N THR A 406 -11.74 24.57 14.75
CA THR A 406 -10.56 24.91 15.56
C THR A 406 -10.90 25.54 16.90
N LYS A 407 -12.18 25.64 17.23
CA LYS A 407 -12.68 26.26 18.49
C LYS A 407 -12.13 27.68 18.70
N ASN A 408 -12.00 28.43 17.62
CA ASN A 408 -11.48 29.80 17.62
C ASN A 408 -10.04 29.95 18.15
N ALA A 409 -9.21 28.93 18.06
CA ALA A 409 -7.89 28.90 18.67
C ALA A 409 -6.72 28.91 17.64
N ASP A 410 -7.01 28.85 16.35
CA ASP A 410 -5.98 28.84 15.31
C ASP A 410 -5.81 30.22 14.69
N PRO A 411 -4.61 30.84 14.78
CA PRO A 411 -4.37 32.17 14.24
C PRO A 411 -4.46 32.24 12.72
N SER A 412 -4.12 31.18 11.98
CA SER A 412 -4.22 31.15 10.51
C SER A 412 -5.67 31.17 10.06
N VAL A 413 -6.53 30.44 10.79
CA VAL A 413 -7.97 30.40 10.55
C VAL A 413 -8.60 31.77 10.84
N LEU A 414 -8.27 32.37 11.99
CA LEU A 414 -8.78 33.70 12.38
C LEU A 414 -8.33 34.80 11.42
N ASP A 415 -7.10 34.75 10.93
CA ASP A 415 -6.57 35.68 9.93
C ASP A 415 -7.32 35.56 8.58
N THR A 416 -7.57 34.31 8.14
CA THR A 416 -8.36 34.04 6.92
C THR A 416 -9.81 34.50 7.10
N LEU A 417 -10.40 34.28 8.28
CA LEU A 417 -11.74 34.79 8.61
C LEU A 417 -11.80 36.30 8.57
N GLY A 418 -10.77 37.00 9.09
CA GLY A 418 -10.63 38.44 8.98
C GLY A 418 -10.59 38.94 7.52
N ALA A 419 -9.87 38.23 6.66
CA ALA A 419 -9.82 38.54 5.22
C ALA A 419 -11.19 38.34 4.55
N ALA A 420 -11.91 37.28 4.89
CA ALA A 420 -13.25 37.01 4.37
C ALA A 420 -14.29 38.03 4.83
N TYR A 421 -14.26 38.47 6.10
CA TYR A 421 -15.09 39.56 6.59
C TYR A 421 -14.77 40.87 5.83
N ALA A 422 -13.51 41.21 5.64
CA ALA A 422 -13.10 42.41 4.93
C ALA A 422 -13.57 42.40 3.47
N GLU A 423 -13.50 41.27 2.78
CA GLU A 423 -13.99 41.12 1.40
C GLU A 423 -15.50 41.29 1.29
N THR A 424 -16.25 40.96 2.33
CA THR A 424 -17.71 41.20 2.41
C THR A 424 -18.06 42.57 2.96
N GLY A 425 -17.11 43.49 3.21
CA GLY A 425 -17.30 44.84 3.74
C GLY A 425 -17.58 44.91 5.23
N LYS A 426 -17.42 43.80 5.97
CA LYS A 426 -17.63 43.73 7.43
C LYS A 426 -16.32 44.03 8.18
N PHE A 427 -15.85 45.29 8.05
CA PHE A 427 -14.54 45.69 8.59
C PHE A 427 -14.44 45.65 10.14
N PRO A 428 -15.50 45.95 10.92
CA PRO A 428 -15.45 45.76 12.38
C PRO A 428 -15.16 44.30 12.78
N GLU A 429 -15.83 43.32 12.15
CA GLU A 429 -15.65 41.89 12.39
C GLU A 429 -14.28 41.44 11.87
N ALA A 430 -13.82 41.98 10.76
CA ALA A 430 -12.49 41.71 10.22
C ALA A 430 -11.38 42.15 11.20
N LEU A 431 -11.51 43.31 11.82
CA LEU A 431 -10.61 43.82 12.83
C LEU A 431 -10.62 42.95 14.10
N ASP A 432 -11.79 42.52 14.58
CA ASP A 432 -11.89 41.63 15.75
C ASP A 432 -11.14 40.31 15.47
N ALA A 433 -11.43 39.67 14.37
CA ALA A 433 -10.78 38.40 13.98
C ALA A 433 -9.26 38.54 13.83
N ALA A 434 -8.80 39.59 13.13
CA ALA A 434 -7.38 39.85 12.92
C ALA A 434 -6.63 40.20 14.23
N ASN A 435 -7.22 40.97 15.15
CA ASN A 435 -6.61 41.25 16.46
C ASN A 435 -6.49 40.01 17.34
N ARG A 436 -7.47 39.14 17.30
CA ARG A 436 -7.39 37.82 17.99
C ARG A 436 -6.32 36.97 17.40
N ALA A 437 -6.21 36.87 16.07
CA ALA A 437 -5.16 36.18 15.37
C ALA A 437 -3.77 36.71 15.76
N LEU A 438 -3.62 38.06 15.78
CA LEU A 438 -2.38 38.70 16.17
C LEU A 438 -1.96 38.36 17.61
N THR A 439 -2.90 38.42 18.55
CA THR A 439 -2.65 38.09 19.95
C THR A 439 -2.10 36.66 20.09
N ILE A 440 -2.69 35.70 19.37
CA ILE A 440 -2.26 34.31 19.41
C ILE A 440 -0.90 34.14 18.73
N ALA A 441 -0.67 34.75 17.58
CA ALA A 441 0.62 34.68 16.87
C ALA A 441 1.77 35.26 17.72
N GLU A 442 1.55 36.40 18.36
CA GLU A 442 2.52 37.01 19.28
C GLU A 442 2.81 36.12 20.50
N SER A 443 1.76 35.51 21.10
CA SER A 443 1.94 34.61 22.22
C SER A 443 2.75 33.34 21.89
N LYS A 444 2.70 32.92 20.63
CA LYS A 444 3.47 31.80 20.11
C LYS A 444 4.86 32.21 19.59
N GLY A 445 5.19 33.50 19.57
CA GLY A 445 6.45 34.02 19.06
C GLY A 445 6.57 33.99 17.53
N ASP A 446 5.47 33.82 16.80
CA ASP A 446 5.47 33.82 15.33
C ASP A 446 5.46 35.27 14.78
N GLN A 447 6.67 35.84 14.71
CA GLN A 447 6.86 37.23 14.27
C GLN A 447 6.46 37.45 12.81
N ALA A 448 6.73 36.48 11.95
CA ALA A 448 6.40 36.60 10.52
C ALA A 448 4.89 36.68 10.29
N MET A 449 4.11 35.80 10.95
CA MET A 449 2.67 35.85 10.92
C MET A 449 2.13 37.13 11.54
N ALA A 450 2.66 37.54 12.70
CA ALA A 450 2.24 38.77 13.38
C ALA A 450 2.44 40.01 12.51
N GLU A 451 3.55 40.14 11.78
CA GLU A 451 3.79 41.25 10.86
C GLU A 451 2.80 41.26 9.69
N GLY A 452 2.53 40.09 9.10
CA GLY A 452 1.52 39.96 8.04
C GLY A 452 0.11 40.37 8.51
N ILE A 453 -0.28 39.94 9.72
CA ILE A 453 -1.58 40.32 10.30
C ILE A 453 -1.64 41.81 10.57
N ARG A 454 -0.60 42.43 11.16
CA ARG A 454 -0.55 43.89 11.39
C ARG A 454 -0.68 44.68 10.09
N PHE A 455 -0.11 44.18 8.98
CA PHE A 455 -0.29 44.80 7.69
C PHE A 455 -1.76 44.77 7.25
N ARG A 456 -2.45 43.63 7.40
CA ARG A 456 -3.88 43.50 7.07
C ARG A 456 -4.78 44.37 7.96
N ILE A 457 -4.50 44.44 9.27
CA ILE A 457 -5.22 45.32 10.20
C ILE A 457 -5.21 46.76 9.70
N ARG A 458 -4.06 47.31 9.26
CA ARG A 458 -3.99 48.67 8.71
C ARG A 458 -4.84 48.89 7.46
N LEU A 459 -5.03 47.83 6.65
CA LEU A 459 -5.95 47.90 5.51
C LEU A 459 -7.40 47.92 5.97
N TYR A 460 -7.76 47.10 6.95
CA TYR A 460 -9.14 47.01 7.47
C TYR A 460 -9.53 48.28 8.22
N GLU A 461 -8.61 48.91 8.95
CA GLU A 461 -8.81 50.23 9.56
C GLU A 461 -9.08 51.36 8.50
N ALA A 462 -8.67 51.15 7.29
CA ALA A 462 -8.90 52.03 6.17
C ALA A 462 -10.05 51.57 5.25
N ASP A 463 -10.89 50.64 5.72
CA ASP A 463 -12.00 50.03 4.98
C ASP A 463 -11.59 49.43 3.64
N LYS A 464 -10.40 48.79 3.60
CA LYS A 464 -9.85 48.19 2.39
C LYS A 464 -9.61 46.68 2.61
N PRO A 465 -10.17 45.83 1.75
CA PRO A 465 -9.84 44.41 1.79
C PRO A 465 -8.40 44.17 1.34
N PHE A 466 -7.79 43.09 1.82
CA PHE A 466 -6.47 42.66 1.41
C PHE A 466 -6.52 42.02 0.00
N ARG A 467 -5.49 42.28 -0.81
CA ARG A 467 -5.26 41.60 -2.10
C ARG A 467 -3.90 40.94 -2.11
N ASN A 468 -3.90 39.65 -2.42
CA ASN A 468 -2.68 38.88 -2.59
C ASN A 468 -1.96 39.40 -3.87
N ARG A 469 -0.66 39.52 -3.86
CA ARG A 469 0.10 40.00 -5.02
C ARG A 469 0.61 38.87 -5.85
#